data_e305dee9d19f18cb7094908f2b12d0cb
#
_entry.id   e305dee9d19f18cb7094908f2b12d0cb
#
_cell.length_a   1.000
_cell.length_b   1.000
_cell.length_c   1.000
_cell.angle_alpha   90.00
_cell.angle_beta   90.00
_cell.angle_gamma   90.00
#
_symmetry.space_group_name_H-M   'P 1'
#
loop_
_entity.id
_entity.type
_entity.pdbx_description
1 polymer ?
#
loop_
_entity_poly.entity_id
_entity_poly.type
_entity_poly.pdbx_seq_one_letter_code
_entity_poly.pdbx_strand_id
1 'polypeptide(L)' 'MKYTQQALIDEMKRSIKRNEEKIAEYSKPCDARKRRIRALERDSLRKRNEELRKKIKELEDE' A
#
# COMPACT_ATOMS: atom_id res chain seq x y z
N MET A 1 -21.19 -14.37 5.39
CA MET A 1 -21.55 -13.17 4.60
C MET A 1 -20.59 -13.00 3.45
N LYS A 2 -21.14 -12.74 2.27
CA LYS A 2 -20.28 -12.46 1.11
C LYS A 2 -19.92 -10.98 1.10
N TYR A 3 -18.64 -10.69 0.88
CA TYR A 3 -18.21 -9.32 0.67
C TYR A 3 -18.84 -8.79 -0.61
N THR A 4 -19.43 -7.62 -0.53
CA THR A 4 -19.83 -6.92 -1.74
C THR A 4 -18.57 -6.42 -2.44
N GLN A 5 -18.66 -6.19 -3.73
CA GLN A 5 -17.54 -5.65 -4.51
C GLN A 5 -17.07 -4.31 -3.94
N GLN A 6 -18.03 -3.48 -3.52
CA GLN A 6 -17.71 -2.19 -2.91
C GLN A 6 -16.97 -2.33 -1.58
N ALA A 7 -17.37 -3.30 -0.75
CA ALA A 7 -16.70 -3.56 0.52
C ALA A 7 -15.24 -4.00 0.30
N LEU A 8 -15.00 -4.81 -0.72
CA LEU A 8 -13.67 -5.26 -1.08
C LEU A 8 -12.79 -4.09 -1.56
N ILE A 9 -13.35 -3.22 -2.40
CA ILE A 9 -12.67 -2.01 -2.86
C ILE A 9 -12.30 -1.11 -1.69
N ASP A 10 -13.24 -0.88 -0.78
CA ASP A 10 -13.02 -0.05 0.41
C ASP A 10 -11.90 -0.60 1.29
N GLU A 11 -11.86 -1.91 1.46
CA GLU A 11 -10.82 -2.58 2.23
C GLU A 11 -9.44 -2.40 1.58
N MET A 12 -9.38 -2.54 0.26
CA MET A 12 -8.15 -2.31 -0.49
C MET A 12 -7.67 -0.86 -0.38
N LYS A 13 -8.58 0.10 -0.43
CA LYS A 13 -8.26 1.52 -0.25
C LYS A 13 -7.70 1.81 1.14
N ARG A 14 -8.23 1.17 2.17
CA ARG A 14 -7.70 1.29 3.53
C ARG A 14 -6.29 0.72 3.64
N SER A 15 -6.04 -0.41 2.97
CA SER A 15 -4.71 -1.01 2.94
C SER A 15 -3.70 -0.09 2.27
N ILE A 16 -4.08 0.52 1.15
CA ILE A 16 -3.24 1.51 0.45
C ILE A 16 -2.91 2.67 1.39
N LYS A 17 -3.90 3.19 2.08
CA LYS A 17 -3.70 4.30 3.01
C LYS A 17 -2.72 3.94 4.13
N ARG A 18 -2.86 2.77 4.72
CA ARG A 18 -1.95 2.27 5.74
C ARG A 18 -0.52 2.14 5.22
N ASN A 19 -0.39 1.61 4.00
CA ASN A 19 0.91 1.46 3.37
C ASN A 19 1.54 2.83 3.08
N GLU A 20 0.75 3.82 2.65
CA GLU A 20 1.23 5.18 2.43
C GLU A 20 1.73 5.83 3.72
N GLU A 21 1.04 5.61 4.83
CA GLU A 21 1.46 6.09 6.14
C GLU A 21 2.81 5.48 6.55
N LYS A 22 2.99 4.19 6.31
CA LYS A 22 4.27 3.51 6.57
C LYS A 22 5.38 4.02 5.67
N ILE A 23 5.07 4.24 4.40
CA ILE A 23 6.03 4.80 3.44
C ILE A 23 6.50 6.18 3.93
N ALA A 24 5.57 7.02 4.37
CA ALA A 24 5.90 8.34 4.90
C ALA A 24 6.80 8.24 6.14
N GLU A 25 6.52 7.29 7.01
CA GLU A 25 7.33 7.06 8.20
C GLU A 25 8.73 6.57 7.85
N TYR A 26 8.85 5.65 6.91
CA TYR A 26 10.15 5.13 6.44
C TYR A 26 10.93 6.16 5.62
N SER A 27 10.29 7.24 5.20
CA SER A 27 10.96 8.34 4.50
C SER A 27 11.59 9.36 5.43
N LYS A 28 11.35 9.27 6.74
CA LYS A 28 11.95 10.15 7.74
C LYS A 28 13.45 9.88 7.88
N PRO A 29 14.26 10.89 8.25
CA PRO A 29 15.69 10.69 8.48
C PRO A 29 15.95 9.59 9.50
N CYS A 30 16.93 8.74 9.23
CA CYS A 30 17.30 7.65 10.12
C CYS A 30 18.80 7.37 9.99
N ASP A 31 19.31 6.52 10.88
CA ASP A 31 20.70 6.09 10.87
C ASP A 31 21.06 5.40 9.55
N ALA A 32 22.30 5.56 9.12
CA ALA A 32 22.78 4.97 7.88
C ALA A 32 22.55 3.44 7.83
N ARG A 33 22.64 2.76 8.98
CA ARG A 33 22.40 1.33 9.09
C ARG A 33 20.98 0.91 8.74
N LYS A 34 20.01 1.75 9.12
CA LYS A 34 18.58 1.49 8.89
C LYS A 34 18.10 2.00 7.54
N ARG A 35 18.83 2.92 6.95
CA ARG A 35 18.45 3.58 5.69
C ARG A 35 18.18 2.57 4.57
N ARG A 36 19.05 1.59 4.42
CA ARG A 36 18.93 0.58 3.37
C ARG A 36 17.72 -0.31 3.57
N ILE A 37 17.51 -0.76 4.79
CA ILE A 37 16.38 -1.62 5.15
C ILE A 37 15.06 -0.87 4.93
N ARG A 38 15.00 0.38 5.36
CA ARG A 38 13.81 1.22 5.18
C ARG A 38 13.52 1.50 3.70
N ALA A 39 14.57 1.71 2.90
CA ALA A 39 14.40 1.90 1.46
C ALA A 39 13.80 0.67 0.80
N LEU A 40 14.26 -0.52 1.16
CA LEU A 40 13.74 -1.79 0.64
C LEU A 40 12.27 -1.99 1.03
N GLU A 41 11.94 -1.74 2.29
CA GLU A 41 10.57 -1.86 2.77
C GLU A 41 9.64 -0.85 2.10
N ARG A 42 10.12 0.37 1.91
CA ARG A 42 9.36 1.41 1.22
C ARG A 42 9.06 1.01 -0.22
N ASP A 43 10.04 0.50 -0.94
CA ASP A 43 9.86 0.03 -2.32
C ASP A 43 8.88 -1.13 -2.40
N SER A 44 8.96 -2.05 -1.46
CA SER A 44 8.03 -3.17 -1.35
C SER A 44 6.60 -2.70 -1.14
N LEU A 45 6.38 -1.73 -0.25
CA LEU A 45 5.07 -1.15 0.01
C LEU A 45 4.52 -0.41 -1.21
N ARG A 46 5.37 0.30 -1.94
CA ARG A 46 4.97 0.99 -3.18
C ARG A 46 4.49 0.00 -4.24
N LYS A 47 5.22 -1.09 -4.41
CA LYS A 47 4.84 -2.15 -5.34
C LYS A 47 3.48 -2.74 -4.97
N ARG A 48 3.29 -3.00 -3.69
CA ARG A 48 2.04 -3.55 -3.19
C ARG A 48 0.87 -2.60 -3.45
N ASN A 49 1.09 -1.30 -3.24
CA ASN A 49 0.08 -0.29 -3.52
C ASN A 49 -0.26 -0.23 -5.01
N GLU A 50 0.71 -0.36 -5.89
CA GLU A 50 0.46 -0.40 -7.33
C GLU A 50 -0.44 -1.59 -7.71
N GLU A 51 -0.16 -2.76 -7.15
CA GLU A 51 -0.97 -3.95 -7.39
C GLU A 51 -2.40 -3.77 -6.86
N LEU A 52 -2.55 -3.19 -5.68
CA LEU A 52 -3.85 -2.90 -5.10
C LEU A 52 -4.65 -1.92 -5.97
N ARG A 53 -4.00 -0.88 -6.47
CA ARG A 53 -4.64 0.10 -7.36
C ARG A 53 -5.10 -0.54 -8.67
N LYS A 54 -4.30 -1.42 -9.22
CA LYS A 54 -4.68 -2.16 -10.44
C LYS A 54 -5.90 -3.03 -10.19
N LYS A 55 -5.93 -3.75 -9.07
CA LYS A 55 -7.08 -4.58 -8.71
C LYS A 55 -8.33 -3.76 -8.49
N ILE A 56 -8.22 -2.63 -7.81
CA ILE A 56 -9.34 -1.72 -7.61
C ILE A 56 -9.90 -1.26 -8.94
N LYS A 57 -9.02 -0.86 -9.86
CA LYS A 57 -9.43 -0.43 -11.19
C LYS A 57 -10.16 -1.53 -11.95
N GLU A 58 -9.65 -2.75 -11.90
CA GLU A 58 -10.29 -3.89 -12.53
C GLU A 58 -11.69 -4.14 -11.96
N LEU A 59 -11.83 -4.04 -10.66
CA LEU A 59 -13.12 -4.23 -10.00
C LEU A 59 -14.10 -3.10 -10.31
N GLU A 60 -13.61 -1.87 -10.42
CA GLU A 60 -14.45 -0.72 -10.75
C GLU A 60 -14.90 -0.75 -12.21
N ASP A 61 -14.11 -1.33 -13.11
CA ASP A 61 -14.42 -1.42 -14.54
C ASP A 61 -15.38 -2.59 -14.86
N GLU A 62 -15.61 -3.47 -13.92
CA GLU A 62 -16.64 -4.50 -14.08
C GLU A 62 -18.03 -3.85 -13.87
#